data_3281f496af7bfd9526e3a13a47971d68
#
_entry.id   3281f496af7bfd9526e3a13a47971d68
#
_cell.length_a   1.000
_cell.length_b   1.000
_cell.length_c   1.000
_cell.angle_alpha   90.00
_cell.angle_beta   90.00
_cell.angle_gamma   90.00
#
_symmetry.space_group_name_H-M   'P 1'
#
loop_
_entity.id
_entity.type
_entity.pdbx_description
1 polymer ?
#
loop_
_entity_poly.entity_id
_entity_poly.type
_entity_poly.pdbx_seq_one_letter_code
_entity_poly.pdbx_strand_id
1 'polypeptide(L)'
;MASSKFYLDLRGKAKDKKGSIIIHVSNNKTVASVSTGVRIEKKYWNGNSIVKHPDAIILNAELARKKSKVDAVIARLSLADLLDTMTATDIKHEIETEKKVVVKRTLVSDIFEEYIQNGMSEGTEEIYRTTLSKVIAYGGEKMKLDNITLKWLYDFDKWMSSTLCTNSRSIYMRSLKAICRYAYKTKIVNANPFDDFKIKNEETRKRCKTVEILREFRDYPTSERNSMFRDYFFLMFYLIGINAVDLFNAIDDNVVDGRLNYIRRKTHKKYSIKIEPEAQEIINRYKGKNYLVDAKDRCLHYKSFLRMMNDSIRTIGPTVTSEKDDELFGSVEESKIMPIADDLTTQWARHSWATIAASIDIPTDVISLALGHSNVNKTTLIYIKPDMSKVDKANRKVIDYLKGFS
;
A
#
# COMPACT_ATOMS: atom_id res chain seq x y z
N MET A 1 -24.94 18.84 -39.80
CA MET A 1 -23.57 19.11 -39.32
C MET A 1 -23.64 20.18 -38.25
N ALA A 2 -23.06 19.91 -37.08
CA ALA A 2 -23.08 20.84 -35.94
C ALA A 2 -22.20 22.08 -36.27
N SER A 3 -22.64 23.27 -35.87
CA SER A 3 -21.89 24.51 -36.05
C SER A 3 -22.02 25.45 -34.86
N SER A 4 -21.04 26.32 -34.69
CA SER A 4 -21.06 27.36 -33.65
C SER A 4 -20.85 28.75 -34.27
N LYS A 5 -21.65 29.74 -33.83
CA LYS A 5 -21.54 31.14 -34.31
C LYS A 5 -21.80 32.10 -33.16
N PHE A 6 -21.10 33.26 -33.18
CA PHE A 6 -21.41 34.32 -32.23
C PHE A 6 -22.70 35.04 -32.60
N TYR A 7 -23.45 35.46 -31.58
CA TYR A 7 -24.66 36.26 -31.71
C TYR A 7 -24.73 37.29 -30.58
N LEU A 8 -25.10 38.51 -30.89
CA LEU A 8 -25.34 39.57 -29.91
C LEU A 8 -26.80 39.56 -29.51
N ASP A 9 -27.11 39.09 -28.30
CA ASP A 9 -28.46 39.05 -27.76
C ASP A 9 -28.80 40.39 -27.08
N LEU A 10 -29.75 41.12 -27.67
CA LEU A 10 -30.24 42.40 -27.20
C LEU A 10 -31.60 42.30 -26.45
N ARG A 11 -32.19 41.15 -26.29
CA ARG A 11 -33.52 40.92 -25.70
C ARG A 11 -33.55 41.21 -24.20
N GLY A 12 -32.47 41.34 -23.52
CA GLY A 12 -32.41 41.67 -22.10
C GLY A 12 -32.80 43.10 -21.82
N LYS A 13 -33.63 43.37 -20.79
CA LYS A 13 -34.02 44.71 -20.32
C LYS A 13 -32.86 45.35 -19.52
N ALA A 14 -31.72 45.48 -20.11
CA ALA A 14 -30.58 46.11 -19.43
C ALA A 14 -30.71 47.64 -19.52
N LYS A 15 -30.75 48.31 -18.37
CA LYS A 15 -30.72 49.77 -18.25
C LYS A 15 -29.50 50.40 -18.91
N ASP A 16 -28.47 49.65 -19.16
CA ASP A 16 -27.16 50.08 -19.67
C ASP A 16 -26.98 49.93 -21.20
N LYS A 17 -28.00 49.60 -21.96
CA LYS A 17 -27.99 49.40 -23.42
C LYS A 17 -26.97 48.39 -23.92
N LYS A 18 -26.44 47.51 -23.06
CA LYS A 18 -25.46 46.47 -23.41
C LYS A 18 -26.14 45.15 -23.68
N GLY A 19 -25.83 44.51 -24.82
CA GLY A 19 -26.25 43.17 -25.17
C GLY A 19 -25.23 42.11 -24.69
N SER A 20 -25.65 40.89 -24.53
CA SER A 20 -24.80 39.75 -24.18
C SER A 20 -24.32 39.05 -25.45
N ILE A 21 -23.00 38.82 -25.63
CA ILE A 21 -22.48 37.98 -26.70
C ILE A 21 -22.67 36.53 -26.27
N ILE A 22 -23.34 35.74 -27.08
CA ILE A 22 -23.60 34.33 -26.90
C ILE A 22 -23.07 33.53 -28.06
N ILE A 23 -22.76 32.23 -27.86
CA ILE A 23 -22.43 31.31 -28.95
C ILE A 23 -23.70 30.47 -29.21
N HIS A 24 -24.25 30.60 -30.42
CA HIS A 24 -25.29 29.71 -30.90
C HIS A 24 -24.63 28.41 -31.40
N VAL A 25 -25.02 27.30 -30.83
CA VAL A 25 -24.69 25.96 -31.28
C VAL A 25 -25.91 25.42 -32.04
N SER A 26 -25.73 25.03 -33.27
CA SER A 26 -26.80 24.47 -34.11
C SER A 26 -26.49 23.02 -34.46
N ASN A 27 -27.44 22.12 -34.30
CA ASN A 27 -27.39 20.72 -34.74
C ASN A 27 -28.80 20.18 -34.95
N ASN A 28 -28.99 19.33 -35.98
CA ASN A 28 -30.26 18.65 -36.28
C ASN A 28 -31.50 19.57 -36.19
N LYS A 29 -31.46 20.72 -36.89
CA LYS A 29 -32.51 21.75 -36.92
C LYS A 29 -32.85 22.34 -35.52
N THR A 30 -32.04 22.08 -34.50
CA THR A 30 -32.20 22.71 -33.18
C THR A 30 -31.08 23.72 -32.95
N VAL A 31 -31.32 24.72 -32.06
CA VAL A 31 -30.35 25.72 -31.69
C VAL A 31 -30.33 25.90 -30.17
N ALA A 32 -29.17 25.92 -29.58
CA ALA A 32 -28.95 26.21 -28.18
C ALA A 32 -27.95 27.36 -27.99
N SER A 33 -28.09 28.11 -26.91
CA SER A 33 -27.24 29.28 -26.64
C SER A 33 -26.29 29.01 -25.48
N VAL A 34 -24.99 29.22 -25.68
CA VAL A 34 -23.94 29.15 -24.66
C VAL A 34 -23.48 30.57 -24.32
N SER A 35 -23.55 30.96 -23.06
CA SER A 35 -23.17 32.31 -22.62
C SER A 35 -21.66 32.48 -22.65
N THR A 36 -21.19 33.63 -23.22
CA THR A 36 -19.81 34.02 -23.15
C THR A 36 -19.47 34.85 -21.89
N GLY A 37 -20.45 35.42 -21.21
CA GLY A 37 -20.29 36.35 -20.09
C GLY A 37 -19.80 37.74 -20.53
N VAL A 38 -19.57 37.97 -21.82
CA VAL A 38 -19.16 39.30 -22.38
C VAL A 38 -20.42 40.08 -22.72
N ARG A 39 -20.51 41.31 -22.23
CA ARG A 39 -21.60 42.24 -22.51
C ARG A 39 -21.04 43.50 -23.16
N ILE A 40 -21.67 43.96 -24.26
CA ILE A 40 -21.17 45.07 -25.04
C ILE A 40 -22.30 45.87 -25.68
N GLU A 41 -22.09 47.14 -25.96
CA GLU A 41 -23.02 47.94 -26.73
C GLU A 41 -23.00 47.55 -28.21
N LYS A 42 -24.15 47.62 -28.90
CA LYS A 42 -24.29 47.23 -30.31
C LYS A 42 -23.31 47.97 -31.24
N LYS A 43 -22.97 49.24 -30.94
CA LYS A 43 -22.03 50.01 -31.76
C LYS A 43 -20.60 49.45 -31.84
N TYR A 44 -20.22 48.61 -30.88
CA TYR A 44 -18.89 47.97 -30.87
C TYR A 44 -18.88 46.53 -31.44
N TRP A 45 -20.02 46.07 -31.98
CA TRP A 45 -20.18 44.71 -32.49
C TRP A 45 -20.36 44.70 -34.00
N ASN A 46 -19.49 44.04 -34.77
CA ASN A 46 -19.58 43.94 -36.23
C ASN A 46 -20.20 42.64 -36.76
N GLY A 47 -20.77 41.79 -35.85
CA GLY A 47 -21.34 40.49 -36.18
C GLY A 47 -20.45 39.31 -35.86
N ASN A 48 -19.14 39.48 -35.77
CA ASN A 48 -18.17 38.43 -35.53
C ASN A 48 -17.12 38.79 -34.47
N SER A 49 -16.80 40.05 -34.32
CA SER A 49 -15.78 40.54 -33.37
C SER A 49 -16.17 41.91 -32.77
N ILE A 50 -15.50 42.24 -31.67
CA ILE A 50 -15.62 43.55 -31.02
C ILE A 50 -14.65 44.51 -31.70
N VAL A 51 -15.19 45.65 -32.14
CA VAL A 51 -14.43 46.70 -32.86
C VAL A 51 -14.58 48.03 -32.17
N LYS A 52 -13.54 48.89 -32.25
CA LYS A 52 -13.55 50.28 -31.71
C LYS A 52 -13.84 50.40 -30.21
N HIS A 53 -13.74 49.31 -29.45
CA HIS A 53 -13.82 49.30 -27.98
C HIS A 53 -12.43 49.43 -27.39
N PRO A 54 -12.21 50.19 -26.29
CA PRO A 54 -10.88 50.28 -25.63
C PRO A 54 -10.24 48.94 -25.33
N ASP A 55 -11.02 47.96 -24.82
CA ASP A 55 -10.57 46.63 -24.46
C ASP A 55 -10.81 45.59 -25.57
N ALA A 56 -10.98 45.99 -26.82
CA ALA A 56 -11.36 45.10 -27.93
C ALA A 56 -10.42 43.88 -28.03
N ILE A 57 -9.11 44.07 -27.88
CA ILE A 57 -8.08 43.01 -27.98
C ILE A 57 -8.35 41.94 -26.89
N ILE A 58 -8.52 42.35 -25.64
CA ILE A 58 -8.71 41.43 -24.48
C ILE A 58 -10.03 40.70 -24.62
N LEU A 59 -11.12 41.40 -24.93
CA LEU A 59 -12.44 40.84 -25.09
C LEU A 59 -12.54 39.87 -26.27
N ASN A 60 -11.92 40.19 -27.40
CA ASN A 60 -11.86 39.28 -28.54
C ASN A 60 -11.02 38.02 -28.23
N ALA A 61 -9.90 38.13 -27.50
CA ALA A 61 -9.13 36.99 -27.06
C ALA A 61 -9.96 36.08 -26.14
N GLU A 62 -10.76 36.66 -25.25
CA GLU A 62 -11.67 35.89 -24.38
C GLU A 62 -12.78 35.20 -25.19
N LEU A 63 -13.39 35.89 -26.17
CA LEU A 63 -14.37 35.30 -27.07
C LEU A 63 -13.77 34.15 -27.90
N ALA A 64 -12.60 34.33 -28.47
CA ALA A 64 -11.90 33.31 -29.23
C ALA A 64 -11.61 32.06 -28.37
N ARG A 65 -11.13 32.26 -27.16
CA ARG A 65 -10.88 31.14 -26.18
C ARG A 65 -12.17 30.36 -25.86
N LYS A 66 -13.31 31.06 -25.66
CA LYS A 66 -14.58 30.42 -25.38
C LYS A 66 -15.14 29.68 -26.60
N LYS A 67 -15.01 30.27 -27.78
CA LYS A 67 -15.42 29.63 -29.03
C LYS A 67 -14.60 28.37 -29.31
N SER A 68 -13.28 28.44 -29.17
CA SER A 68 -12.38 27.29 -29.34
C SER A 68 -12.76 26.12 -28.45
N LYS A 69 -13.19 26.35 -27.20
CA LYS A 69 -13.69 25.29 -26.30
C LYS A 69 -14.98 24.65 -26.83
N VAL A 70 -15.93 25.46 -27.30
CA VAL A 70 -17.17 24.94 -27.87
C VAL A 70 -16.89 24.11 -29.11
N ASP A 71 -16.02 24.61 -30.00
CA ASP A 71 -15.64 23.93 -31.24
C ASP A 71 -14.89 22.60 -30.94
N ALA A 72 -14.06 22.56 -29.89
CA ALA A 72 -13.38 21.34 -29.47
C ALA A 72 -14.34 20.25 -28.97
N VAL A 73 -15.42 20.64 -28.24
CA VAL A 73 -16.45 19.68 -27.83
C VAL A 73 -17.22 19.16 -29.03
N ILE A 74 -17.60 20.04 -29.97
CA ILE A 74 -18.29 19.65 -31.20
C ILE A 74 -17.41 18.69 -32.03
N ALA A 75 -16.12 18.98 -32.17
CA ALA A 75 -15.17 18.10 -32.88
C ALA A 75 -15.03 16.74 -32.21
N ARG A 76 -14.93 16.69 -30.89
CA ARG A 76 -14.89 15.43 -30.11
C ARG A 76 -16.14 14.58 -30.33
N LEU A 77 -17.32 15.20 -30.23
CA LEU A 77 -18.60 14.51 -30.45
C LEU A 77 -18.76 14.05 -31.91
N SER A 78 -18.22 14.80 -32.86
CA SER A 78 -18.16 14.40 -34.28
C SER A 78 -17.28 13.19 -34.50
N LEU A 79 -16.09 13.15 -33.88
CA LEU A 79 -15.14 12.02 -33.97
C LEU A 79 -15.70 10.73 -33.29
N ALA A 80 -16.64 10.90 -32.35
CA ALA A 80 -17.33 9.80 -31.70
C ALA A 80 -18.64 9.38 -32.39
N ASP A 81 -18.97 9.94 -33.55
CA ASP A 81 -20.21 9.73 -34.30
C ASP A 81 -21.50 9.96 -33.51
N LEU A 82 -21.45 10.82 -32.46
CA LEU A 82 -22.60 11.08 -31.58
C LEU A 82 -23.51 12.23 -32.07
N LEU A 83 -23.04 13.09 -32.97
CA LEU A 83 -23.75 14.29 -33.38
C LEU A 83 -25.10 14.00 -34.08
N ASP A 84 -25.24 12.86 -34.75
CA ASP A 84 -26.44 12.50 -35.48
C ASP A 84 -27.63 12.17 -34.53
N THR A 85 -27.32 11.75 -33.32
CA THR A 85 -28.32 11.41 -32.27
C THR A 85 -28.58 12.53 -31.27
N MET A 86 -27.78 13.60 -31.27
CA MET A 86 -27.83 14.68 -30.28
C MET A 86 -28.56 15.92 -30.80
N THR A 87 -29.32 16.57 -29.92
CA THR A 87 -29.85 17.92 -30.16
C THR A 87 -28.80 19.00 -29.79
N ALA A 88 -29.02 20.23 -30.23
CA ALA A 88 -28.17 21.36 -29.80
C ALA A 88 -28.19 21.59 -28.28
N THR A 89 -29.28 21.22 -27.61
CA THR A 89 -29.42 21.30 -26.15
C THR A 89 -28.56 20.27 -25.46
N ASP A 90 -28.43 19.04 -26.02
CA ASP A 90 -27.57 17.97 -25.49
C ASP A 90 -26.10 18.39 -25.63
N ILE A 91 -25.72 18.96 -26.79
CA ILE A 91 -24.37 19.50 -27.01
C ILE A 91 -24.06 20.63 -26.01
N LYS A 92 -25.02 21.53 -25.77
CA LYS A 92 -24.89 22.59 -24.75
C LYS A 92 -24.67 21.98 -23.37
N HIS A 93 -25.42 20.94 -23.01
CA HIS A 93 -25.28 20.25 -21.73
C HIS A 93 -23.87 19.65 -21.58
N GLU A 94 -23.33 19.03 -22.63
CA GLU A 94 -21.95 18.53 -22.66
C GLU A 94 -20.93 19.67 -22.46
N ILE A 95 -21.09 20.81 -23.15
CA ILE A 95 -20.23 22.00 -22.99
C ILE A 95 -20.29 22.55 -21.55
N GLU A 96 -21.47 22.55 -20.92
CA GLU A 96 -21.68 23.02 -19.56
C GLU A 96 -21.22 22.04 -18.50
N THR A 97 -21.30 20.74 -18.79
CA THR A 97 -20.81 19.67 -17.92
C THR A 97 -19.29 19.64 -17.91
N GLU A 98 -18.63 19.88 -19.07
CA GLU A 98 -17.18 20.12 -19.09
C GLU A 98 -16.75 21.33 -18.23
N LYS A 99 -17.61 22.38 -18.13
CA LYS A 99 -17.35 23.47 -17.18
C LYS A 99 -17.50 23.07 -15.73
N LYS A 100 -18.29 22.02 -15.43
CA LYS A 100 -18.49 21.48 -14.09
C LYS A 100 -17.46 20.42 -13.70
N VAL A 101 -16.60 19.96 -14.59
CA VAL A 101 -15.29 19.43 -14.18
C VAL A 101 -14.45 20.66 -13.75
N VAL A 102 -14.93 21.36 -12.73
CA VAL A 102 -14.07 22.00 -11.76
C VAL A 102 -13.17 20.87 -11.31
N VAL A 103 -11.94 20.84 -11.80
CA VAL A 103 -10.86 20.15 -11.13
C VAL A 103 -10.93 20.72 -9.72
N LYS A 104 -11.65 20.03 -8.85
CA LYS A 104 -11.59 20.26 -7.41
C LYS A 104 -10.11 20.05 -7.17
N ARG A 105 -9.37 21.13 -6.94
CA ARG A 105 -7.94 21.10 -6.69
C ARG A 105 -7.75 20.40 -5.38
N THR A 106 -7.95 19.09 -5.40
CA THR A 106 -8.04 18.24 -4.23
C THR A 106 -6.64 18.12 -3.68
N LEU A 107 -6.49 18.45 -2.41
CA LEU A 107 -5.23 18.27 -1.72
C LEU A 107 -4.89 16.78 -1.70
N VAL A 108 -3.60 16.48 -1.75
CA VAL A 108 -3.14 15.10 -1.65
C VAL A 108 -3.58 14.48 -0.32
N SER A 109 -3.57 15.27 0.77
CA SER A 109 -4.06 14.85 2.09
C SER A 109 -5.52 14.37 2.06
N ASP A 110 -6.40 15.11 1.37
CA ASP A 110 -7.83 14.78 1.35
C ASP A 110 -8.09 13.42 0.68
N ILE A 111 -7.34 13.13 -0.41
CA ILE A 111 -7.47 11.85 -1.13
C ILE A 111 -6.88 10.69 -0.32
N PHE A 112 -5.78 10.91 0.40
CA PHE A 112 -5.24 9.89 1.30
C PHE A 112 -6.24 9.54 2.40
N GLU A 113 -6.85 10.55 3.04
CA GLU A 113 -7.83 10.31 4.11
C GLU A 113 -9.09 9.61 3.56
N GLU A 114 -9.62 10.06 2.42
CA GLU A 114 -10.74 9.39 1.75
C GLU A 114 -10.42 7.92 1.43
N TYR A 115 -9.21 7.65 0.90
CA TYR A 115 -8.81 6.29 0.56
C TYR A 115 -8.63 5.40 1.80
N ILE A 116 -8.10 5.94 2.89
CA ILE A 116 -7.92 5.24 4.17
C ILE A 116 -9.29 4.88 4.78
N GLN A 117 -10.27 5.78 4.70
CA GLN A 117 -11.62 5.55 5.21
C GLN A 117 -12.38 4.42 4.51
N ASN A 118 -11.95 3.98 3.31
CA ASN A 118 -12.55 2.81 2.63
C ASN A 118 -12.30 1.47 3.36
N GLY A 119 -11.58 1.48 4.46
CA GLY A 119 -11.31 0.32 5.32
C GLY A 119 -10.08 -0.44 4.88
N MET A 120 -9.09 -0.49 5.75
CA MET A 120 -7.89 -1.29 5.58
C MET A 120 -7.39 -1.80 6.94
N SER A 121 -6.43 -2.73 6.93
CA SER A 121 -5.83 -3.19 8.19
C SER A 121 -4.99 -2.08 8.82
N GLU A 122 -4.91 -2.05 10.15
CA GLU A 122 -4.12 -1.08 10.93
C GLU A 122 -2.67 -0.92 10.41
N GLY A 123 -1.99 -2.04 10.11
CA GLY A 123 -0.63 -1.98 9.57
C GLY A 123 -0.55 -1.40 8.15
N THR A 124 -1.60 -1.57 7.34
CA THR A 124 -1.66 -0.94 6.02
C THR A 124 -1.92 0.56 6.17
N GLU A 125 -2.85 0.96 7.02
CA GLU A 125 -3.14 2.35 7.33
C GLU A 125 -1.89 3.10 7.79
N GLU A 126 -1.09 2.53 8.71
CA GLU A 126 0.17 3.10 9.19
C GLU A 126 1.15 3.38 8.04
N ILE A 127 1.24 2.48 7.04
CA ILE A 127 2.06 2.68 5.85
C ILE A 127 1.54 3.85 5.00
N TYR A 128 0.23 3.96 4.79
CA TYR A 128 -0.36 5.06 4.03
C TYR A 128 -0.18 6.41 4.75
N ARG A 129 -0.39 6.47 6.07
CA ARG A 129 -0.14 7.68 6.88
C ARG A 129 1.32 8.10 6.86
N THR A 130 2.25 7.15 6.97
CA THR A 130 3.68 7.41 6.83
C THR A 130 4.02 7.89 5.41
N THR A 131 3.38 7.33 4.39
CA THR A 131 3.55 7.79 3.00
C THR A 131 3.08 9.23 2.84
N LEU A 132 1.90 9.57 3.37
CA LEU A 132 1.36 10.93 3.36
C LEU A 132 2.31 11.90 4.05
N SER A 133 2.83 11.57 5.24
CA SER A 133 3.79 12.41 5.96
C SER A 133 5.03 12.70 5.11
N LYS A 134 5.56 11.71 4.37
CA LYS A 134 6.70 11.91 3.47
C LYS A 134 6.35 12.78 2.26
N VAL A 135 5.17 12.60 1.68
CA VAL A 135 4.69 13.42 0.56
C VAL A 135 4.52 14.88 1.00
N ILE A 136 3.98 15.12 2.20
CA ILE A 136 3.83 16.46 2.79
C ILE A 136 5.20 17.05 3.10
N ALA A 137 6.12 16.29 3.68
CA ALA A 137 7.46 16.77 4.00
C ALA A 137 8.24 17.22 2.75
N TYR A 138 8.03 16.56 1.61
CA TYR A 138 8.69 16.92 0.35
C TYR A 138 7.91 17.97 -0.45
N GLY A 139 6.58 17.84 -0.56
CA GLY A 139 5.74 18.66 -1.44
C GLY A 139 4.99 19.80 -0.74
N GLY A 140 4.98 19.83 0.59
CA GLY A 140 4.25 20.81 1.41
C GLY A 140 2.81 20.39 1.71
N GLU A 141 2.24 20.95 2.78
CA GLU A 141 0.89 20.62 3.26
C GLU A 141 -0.24 20.92 2.26
N LYS A 142 -0.07 21.98 1.46
CA LYS A 142 -1.05 22.41 0.45
C LYS A 142 -0.80 21.79 -0.93
N MET A 143 -0.04 20.68 -0.98
CA MET A 143 0.24 19.99 -2.24
C MET A 143 -1.04 19.47 -2.88
N LYS A 144 -1.20 19.78 -4.16
CA LYS A 144 -2.32 19.31 -4.98
C LYS A 144 -1.94 18.04 -5.72
N LEU A 145 -2.92 17.18 -5.96
CA LEU A 145 -2.69 15.92 -6.64
C LEU A 145 -2.16 16.09 -8.08
N ASP A 146 -2.59 17.15 -8.78
CA ASP A 146 -2.11 17.49 -10.13
C ASP A 146 -0.61 17.86 -10.18
N ASN A 147 -0.01 18.19 -9.03
CA ASN A 147 1.42 18.49 -8.94
C ASN A 147 2.28 17.22 -8.89
N ILE A 148 1.68 16.04 -8.70
CA ILE A 148 2.37 14.76 -8.77
C ILE A 148 2.55 14.41 -10.25
N THR A 149 3.62 14.92 -10.85
CA THR A 149 4.01 14.61 -12.22
C THR A 149 5.04 13.48 -12.27
N LEU A 150 5.31 12.92 -13.44
CA LEU A 150 6.38 11.94 -13.62
C LEU A 150 7.74 12.47 -13.10
N LYS A 151 8.07 13.73 -13.42
CA LYS A 151 9.29 14.38 -12.91
C LYS A 151 9.28 14.45 -11.38
N TRP A 152 8.16 14.87 -10.79
CA TRP A 152 8.02 14.94 -9.34
C TRP A 152 8.25 13.56 -8.68
N LEU A 153 7.78 12.45 -9.27
CA LEU A 153 8.00 11.11 -8.77
C LEU A 153 9.49 10.72 -8.75
N TYR A 154 10.25 11.06 -9.81
CA TYR A 154 11.69 10.84 -9.84
C TYR A 154 12.42 11.66 -8.78
N ASP A 155 12.06 12.92 -8.64
CA ASP A 155 12.68 13.82 -7.66
C ASP A 155 12.34 13.39 -6.22
N PHE A 156 11.12 12.96 -5.96
CA PHE A 156 10.68 12.41 -4.66
C PHE A 156 11.39 11.10 -4.31
N ASP A 157 11.53 10.15 -5.26
CA ASP A 157 12.29 8.91 -5.05
C ASP A 157 13.77 9.23 -4.73
N LYS A 158 14.36 10.18 -5.44
CA LYS A 158 15.73 10.65 -5.18
C LYS A 158 15.85 11.31 -3.80
N TRP A 159 14.89 12.14 -3.41
CA TRP A 159 14.87 12.75 -2.07
C TRP A 159 14.81 11.68 -0.97
N MET A 160 13.94 10.69 -1.10
CA MET A 160 13.86 9.60 -0.13
C MET A 160 15.15 8.75 -0.09
N SER A 161 15.95 8.72 -1.15
CA SER A 161 17.15 7.88 -1.21
C SER A 161 18.27 8.34 -0.27
N SER A 162 18.21 9.57 0.24
CA SER A 162 19.16 10.08 1.23
C SER A 162 19.06 9.38 2.59
N THR A 163 17.89 8.81 2.92
CA THR A 163 17.62 8.22 4.24
C THR A 163 17.06 6.81 4.18
N LEU A 164 16.62 6.34 3.03
CA LEU A 164 15.90 5.07 2.89
C LEU A 164 16.53 4.17 1.81
N CYS A 165 16.61 2.87 2.12
CA CYS A 165 16.97 1.86 1.15
C CYS A 165 15.87 1.68 0.08
N THR A 166 16.23 1.12 -1.08
CA THR A 166 15.36 0.95 -2.25
C THR A 166 14.05 0.24 -1.92
N ASN A 167 14.09 -0.84 -1.13
CA ASN A 167 12.88 -1.59 -0.79
C ASN A 167 11.93 -0.80 0.13
N SER A 168 12.45 0.01 1.05
CA SER A 168 11.62 0.90 1.87
C SER A 168 10.95 1.99 1.03
N ARG A 169 11.71 2.62 0.12
CA ARG A 169 11.16 3.60 -0.83
C ARG A 169 10.08 2.97 -1.70
N SER A 170 10.28 1.76 -2.18
CA SER A 170 9.32 1.07 -3.04
C SER A 170 7.98 0.79 -2.34
N ILE A 171 7.95 0.61 -1.00
CA ILE A 171 6.72 0.49 -0.22
C ILE A 171 5.92 1.79 -0.31
N TYR A 172 6.55 2.93 -0.03
CA TYR A 172 5.89 4.24 -0.08
C TYR A 172 5.47 4.60 -1.51
N MET A 173 6.29 4.30 -2.51
CA MET A 173 5.94 4.53 -3.92
C MET A 173 4.75 3.68 -4.37
N ARG A 174 4.60 2.42 -3.90
CA ARG A 174 3.42 1.59 -4.17
C ARG A 174 2.17 2.16 -3.52
N SER A 175 2.27 2.66 -2.30
CA SER A 175 1.15 3.29 -1.61
C SER A 175 0.70 4.55 -2.34
N LEU A 176 1.64 5.42 -2.74
CA LEU A 176 1.35 6.61 -3.54
C LEU A 176 0.75 6.26 -4.91
N LYS A 177 1.27 5.20 -5.57
CA LYS A 177 0.70 4.68 -6.82
C LYS A 177 -0.75 4.27 -6.67
N ALA A 178 -1.11 3.62 -5.55
CA ALA A 178 -2.49 3.22 -5.30
C ALA A 178 -3.41 4.45 -5.16
N ILE A 179 -2.97 5.50 -4.49
CA ILE A 179 -3.69 6.78 -4.35
C ILE A 179 -3.88 7.46 -5.71
N CYS A 180 -2.81 7.60 -6.49
CA CYS A 180 -2.90 8.21 -7.85
C CYS A 180 -3.83 7.40 -8.76
N ARG A 181 -3.76 6.07 -8.69
CA ARG A 181 -4.65 5.18 -9.46
C ARG A 181 -6.11 5.28 -9.02
N TYR A 182 -6.35 5.41 -7.71
CA TYR A 182 -7.70 5.65 -7.18
C TYR A 182 -8.26 6.95 -7.72
N ALA A 183 -7.52 8.04 -7.59
CA ALA A 183 -7.93 9.36 -8.07
C ALA A 183 -8.16 9.40 -9.59
N TYR A 184 -7.35 8.68 -10.38
CA TYR A 184 -7.56 8.54 -11.82
C TYR A 184 -8.84 7.75 -12.13
N LYS A 185 -9.08 6.62 -11.45
CA LYS A 185 -10.29 5.81 -11.64
C LYS A 185 -11.58 6.53 -11.22
N THR A 186 -11.52 7.35 -10.18
CA THR A 186 -12.64 8.16 -9.70
C THR A 186 -12.79 9.48 -10.47
N LYS A 187 -11.97 9.68 -11.53
CA LYS A 187 -11.99 10.87 -12.39
C LYS A 187 -11.70 12.19 -11.63
N ILE A 188 -10.97 12.11 -10.53
CA ILE A 188 -10.49 13.29 -9.79
C ILE A 188 -9.34 13.94 -10.57
N VAL A 189 -8.50 13.13 -11.22
CA VAL A 189 -7.44 13.57 -12.14
C VAL A 189 -7.60 12.91 -13.51
N ASN A 190 -7.08 13.56 -14.57
CA ASN A 190 -7.21 13.09 -15.95
C ASN A 190 -6.08 12.16 -16.40
N ALA A 191 -4.99 12.08 -15.66
CA ALA A 191 -3.84 11.23 -15.98
C ALA A 191 -3.28 10.59 -14.70
N ASN A 192 -2.67 9.40 -14.86
CA ASN A 192 -1.99 8.73 -13.76
C ASN A 192 -0.46 8.86 -13.97
N PRO A 193 0.27 9.62 -13.12
CA PRO A 193 1.70 9.85 -13.29
C PRO A 193 2.57 8.60 -13.16
N PHE A 194 2.00 7.49 -12.66
CA PHE A 194 2.70 6.22 -12.51
C PHE A 194 2.66 5.32 -13.75
N ASP A 195 1.99 5.71 -14.84
CA ASP A 195 1.91 4.86 -16.04
C ASP A 195 3.31 4.65 -16.65
N ASP A 196 4.14 5.70 -16.64
CA ASP A 196 5.53 5.67 -17.12
C ASP A 196 6.57 5.53 -15.99
N PHE A 197 6.15 5.41 -14.73
CA PHE A 197 7.06 5.30 -13.59
C PHE A 197 7.26 3.85 -13.16
N LYS A 198 8.50 3.36 -13.24
CA LYS A 198 8.86 2.01 -12.79
C LYS A 198 9.39 2.03 -11.35
N ILE A 199 8.66 1.41 -10.44
CA ILE A 199 9.09 1.24 -9.05
C ILE A 199 10.21 0.19 -9.01
N LYS A 200 11.37 0.57 -8.48
CA LYS A 200 12.54 -0.29 -8.33
C LYS A 200 12.40 -1.19 -7.10
N ASN A 201 12.88 -2.41 -7.20
CA ASN A 201 13.02 -3.34 -6.08
C ASN A 201 14.40 -3.96 -6.15
N GLU A 202 14.97 -4.25 -5.00
CA GLU A 202 16.20 -5.00 -4.84
C GLU A 202 15.91 -6.34 -4.19
N GLU A 203 16.65 -7.37 -4.61
CA GLU A 203 16.57 -8.66 -3.94
C GLU A 203 17.11 -8.54 -2.52
N THR A 204 16.37 -9.10 -1.58
CA THR A 204 16.77 -9.14 -0.18
C THR A 204 17.46 -10.45 0.13
N ARG A 205 18.50 -10.40 0.97
CA ARG A 205 19.14 -11.61 1.51
C ARG A 205 18.07 -12.51 2.14
N LYS A 206 18.14 -13.82 1.85
CA LYS A 206 17.26 -14.80 2.47
C LYS A 206 17.47 -14.83 3.99
N ARG A 207 16.38 -14.72 4.74
CA ARG A 207 16.36 -14.66 6.20
C ARG A 207 16.24 -16.06 6.78
N CYS A 208 17.30 -16.89 6.64
CA CYS A 208 17.33 -18.21 7.23
C CYS A 208 18.67 -18.42 7.96
N LYS A 209 18.65 -19.18 9.03
CA LYS A 209 19.85 -19.67 9.71
C LYS A 209 20.06 -21.13 9.35
N THR A 210 21.33 -21.58 9.38
CA THR A 210 21.66 -22.98 9.20
C THR A 210 21.19 -23.79 10.41
N VAL A 211 21.12 -25.10 10.24
CA VAL A 211 20.68 -26.00 11.33
C VAL A 211 21.64 -25.95 12.51
N GLU A 212 22.95 -25.84 12.22
CA GLU A 212 24.02 -25.77 13.23
C GLU A 212 23.82 -24.53 14.12
N ILE A 213 23.61 -23.35 13.51
CA ILE A 213 23.34 -22.10 14.26
C ILE A 213 22.05 -22.23 15.08
N LEU A 214 21.01 -22.86 14.53
CA LEU A 214 19.76 -23.04 15.27
C LEU A 214 19.90 -24.01 16.45
N ARG A 215 20.71 -25.06 16.31
CA ARG A 215 21.04 -25.98 17.41
C ARG A 215 21.83 -25.26 18.50
N GLU A 216 22.91 -24.58 18.12
CA GLU A 216 23.72 -23.78 19.04
C GLU A 216 22.84 -22.75 19.78
N PHE A 217 22.00 -22.01 19.07
CA PHE A 217 21.08 -21.05 19.65
C PHE A 217 20.05 -21.68 20.58
N ARG A 218 19.54 -22.89 20.26
CA ARG A 218 18.59 -23.62 21.09
C ARG A 218 19.22 -24.05 22.42
N ASP A 219 20.44 -24.57 22.36
CA ASP A 219 21.08 -25.24 23.48
C ASP A 219 21.95 -24.30 24.32
N TYR A 220 22.17 -23.06 23.88
CA TYR A 220 23.01 -22.09 24.58
C TYR A 220 22.42 -21.69 25.94
N PRO A 221 23.19 -21.76 27.05
CA PRO A 221 22.76 -21.31 28.37
C PRO A 221 22.44 -19.81 28.36
N THR A 222 21.28 -19.41 28.89
CA THR A 222 20.87 -18.01 28.90
C THR A 222 19.96 -17.71 30.09
N SER A 223 19.65 -16.41 30.33
CA SER A 223 18.75 -16.01 31.40
C SER A 223 17.35 -16.57 31.19
N GLU A 224 16.59 -16.71 32.27
CA GLU A 224 15.21 -17.22 32.23
C GLU A 224 14.34 -16.45 31.23
N ARG A 225 14.46 -15.12 31.22
CA ARG A 225 13.75 -14.26 30.27
C ARG A 225 14.10 -14.56 28.82
N ASN A 226 15.38 -14.67 28.51
CA ASN A 226 15.84 -14.95 27.14
C ASN A 226 15.46 -16.39 26.74
N SER A 227 15.55 -17.35 27.68
CA SER A 227 15.12 -18.72 27.47
C SER A 227 13.64 -18.80 27.09
N MET A 228 12.76 -18.07 27.78
CA MET A 228 11.35 -17.98 27.45
C MET A 228 11.11 -17.48 26.00
N PHE A 229 11.77 -16.40 25.60
CA PHE A 229 11.59 -15.86 24.25
C PHE A 229 12.23 -16.75 23.16
N ARG A 230 13.31 -17.44 23.48
CA ARG A 230 13.88 -18.50 22.65
C ARG A 230 12.91 -19.66 22.49
N ASP A 231 12.27 -20.11 23.56
CA ASP A 231 11.28 -21.17 23.52
C ASP A 231 10.07 -20.76 22.66
N TYR A 232 9.61 -19.51 22.75
CA TYR A 232 8.58 -19.00 21.84
C TYR A 232 9.03 -18.97 20.37
N PHE A 233 10.30 -18.66 20.10
CA PHE A 233 10.83 -18.75 18.74
C PHE A 233 10.78 -20.19 18.22
N PHE A 234 11.18 -21.18 19.04
CA PHE A 234 11.12 -22.59 18.65
C PHE A 234 9.68 -23.11 18.60
N LEU A 235 8.80 -22.66 19.47
CA LEU A 235 7.37 -22.96 19.35
C LEU A 235 6.83 -22.49 17.99
N MET A 236 7.18 -21.28 17.57
CA MET A 236 6.80 -20.81 16.23
C MET A 236 7.40 -21.71 15.13
N PHE A 237 8.64 -22.14 15.27
CA PHE A 237 9.30 -23.05 14.33
C PHE A 237 8.59 -24.40 14.27
N TYR A 238 8.31 -25.04 15.41
CA TYR A 238 7.62 -26.33 15.51
C TYR A 238 6.18 -26.28 14.99
N LEU A 239 5.56 -25.12 15.05
CA LEU A 239 4.25 -24.82 14.45
C LEU A 239 4.37 -24.29 13.00
N ILE A 240 5.34 -24.82 12.24
CA ILE A 240 5.53 -24.51 10.80
C ILE A 240 5.70 -23.00 10.54
N GLY A 241 6.37 -22.31 11.42
CA GLY A 241 6.59 -20.88 11.32
C GLY A 241 5.30 -20.06 11.43
N ILE A 242 4.44 -20.38 12.40
CA ILE A 242 3.30 -19.54 12.75
C ILE A 242 3.76 -18.09 12.98
N ASN A 243 2.99 -17.09 12.54
CA ASN A 243 3.39 -15.72 12.82
C ASN A 243 3.21 -15.38 14.29
N ALA A 244 4.10 -14.54 14.83
CA ALA A 244 4.04 -14.13 16.23
C ALA A 244 2.67 -13.54 16.63
N VAL A 245 2.01 -12.79 15.73
CA VAL A 245 0.67 -12.24 16.01
C VAL A 245 -0.41 -13.32 16.14
N ASP A 246 -0.30 -14.38 15.35
CA ASP A 246 -1.26 -15.49 15.38
C ASP A 246 -1.03 -16.34 16.63
N LEU A 247 0.25 -16.60 17.02
CA LEU A 247 0.59 -17.27 18.28
C LEU A 247 0.17 -16.43 19.51
N PHE A 248 0.44 -15.13 19.50
CA PHE A 248 0.07 -14.21 20.59
C PHE A 248 -1.43 -14.19 20.90
N ASN A 249 -2.26 -14.41 19.88
CA ASN A 249 -3.72 -14.40 20.03
C ASN A 249 -4.35 -15.81 20.02
N ALA A 250 -3.56 -16.89 19.93
CA ALA A 250 -4.07 -18.24 19.98
C ALA A 250 -4.68 -18.55 21.36
N ILE A 251 -5.86 -19.18 21.37
CA ILE A 251 -6.59 -19.57 22.58
C ILE A 251 -6.68 -21.10 22.66
N ASP A 252 -7.02 -21.62 23.82
CA ASP A 252 -7.15 -23.08 24.06
C ASP A 252 -8.18 -23.73 23.13
N ASP A 253 -9.29 -23.07 22.86
CA ASP A 253 -10.33 -23.57 21.98
C ASP A 253 -9.86 -23.77 20.53
N ASN A 254 -8.70 -23.19 20.18
CA ASN A 254 -8.06 -23.46 18.91
C ASN A 254 -7.41 -24.84 18.83
N VAL A 255 -7.24 -25.53 19.96
CA VAL A 255 -6.64 -26.87 20.01
C VAL A 255 -7.74 -27.93 20.05
N VAL A 256 -7.86 -28.67 18.95
CA VAL A 256 -8.83 -29.77 18.80
C VAL A 256 -8.07 -30.98 18.26
N ASP A 257 -8.25 -32.14 18.90
CA ASP A 257 -7.63 -33.40 18.50
C ASP A 257 -6.10 -33.32 18.33
N GLY A 258 -5.42 -32.61 19.22
CA GLY A 258 -3.97 -32.43 19.16
C GLY A 258 -3.50 -31.54 18.00
N ARG A 259 -4.39 -30.74 17.44
CA ARG A 259 -4.09 -29.83 16.34
C ARG A 259 -4.44 -28.39 16.69
N LEU A 260 -3.56 -27.46 16.37
CA LEU A 260 -3.83 -26.04 16.44
C LEU A 260 -4.56 -25.60 15.17
N ASN A 261 -5.81 -25.21 15.33
CA ASN A 261 -6.67 -24.71 14.26
C ASN A 261 -6.86 -23.20 14.40
N TYR A 262 -6.42 -22.42 13.42
CA TYR A 262 -6.55 -20.97 13.49
C TYR A 262 -6.77 -20.35 12.12
N ILE A 263 -7.28 -19.12 12.10
CA ILE A 263 -7.41 -18.29 10.90
C ILE A 263 -6.30 -17.25 10.93
N ARG A 264 -5.39 -17.31 9.96
CA ARG A 264 -4.29 -16.35 9.86
C ARG A 264 -4.81 -14.93 9.66
N ARG A 265 -4.49 -14.01 10.56
CA ARG A 265 -5.00 -12.63 10.55
C ARG A 265 -4.70 -11.87 9.25
N LYS A 266 -3.52 -12.06 8.66
CA LYS A 266 -3.10 -11.34 7.45
C LYS A 266 -3.82 -11.79 6.18
N THR A 267 -4.18 -13.08 6.06
CA THR A 267 -4.65 -13.67 4.78
C THR A 267 -6.01 -14.32 4.88
N HIS A 268 -6.59 -14.37 6.08
CA HIS A 268 -7.87 -15.01 6.40
C HIS A 268 -7.96 -16.49 5.97
N LYS A 269 -6.81 -17.15 5.81
CA LYS A 269 -6.74 -18.58 5.52
C LYS A 269 -6.80 -19.41 6.79
N LYS A 270 -7.50 -20.54 6.71
CA LYS A 270 -7.55 -21.54 7.77
C LYS A 270 -6.28 -22.39 7.77
N TYR A 271 -5.72 -22.61 8.95
CA TYR A 271 -4.58 -23.48 9.20
C TYR A 271 -4.99 -24.55 10.21
N SER A 272 -4.45 -25.75 10.04
CA SER A 272 -4.56 -26.86 10.98
C SER A 272 -3.20 -27.51 11.09
N ILE A 273 -2.51 -27.30 12.18
CA ILE A 273 -1.14 -27.77 12.40
C ILE A 273 -1.16 -28.78 13.54
N LYS A 274 -0.61 -29.98 13.31
CA LYS A 274 -0.42 -30.97 14.37
C LYS A 274 0.57 -30.44 15.39
N ILE A 275 0.21 -30.51 16.67
CA ILE A 275 1.10 -30.11 17.76
C ILE A 275 2.01 -31.32 18.05
N GLU A 276 3.28 -31.19 17.68
CA GLU A 276 4.29 -32.18 17.95
C GLU A 276 4.75 -32.11 19.42
N PRO A 277 5.36 -33.19 20.00
CA PRO A 277 5.73 -33.23 21.41
C PRO A 277 6.57 -32.04 21.87
N GLU A 278 7.50 -31.57 21.05
CA GLU A 278 8.38 -30.44 21.35
C GLU A 278 7.59 -29.12 21.48
N ALA A 279 6.58 -28.94 20.63
CA ALA A 279 5.67 -27.79 20.73
C ALA A 279 4.80 -27.90 21.96
N GLN A 280 4.28 -29.09 22.27
CA GLN A 280 3.44 -29.34 23.42
C GLN A 280 4.17 -29.09 24.75
N GLU A 281 5.45 -29.45 24.82
CA GLU A 281 6.28 -29.20 26.02
C GLU A 281 6.37 -27.69 26.30
N ILE A 282 6.64 -26.86 25.26
CA ILE A 282 6.73 -25.41 25.40
C ILE A 282 5.36 -24.82 25.77
N ILE A 283 4.28 -25.28 25.14
CA ILE A 283 2.91 -24.84 25.45
C ILE A 283 2.59 -25.13 26.93
N ASN A 284 2.92 -26.32 27.42
CA ASN A 284 2.66 -26.70 28.83
C ASN A 284 3.50 -25.83 29.79
N ARG A 285 4.76 -25.54 29.45
CA ARG A 285 5.68 -24.72 30.27
C ARG A 285 5.19 -23.29 30.43
N TYR A 286 4.65 -22.70 29.35
CA TYR A 286 4.22 -21.31 29.30
C TYR A 286 2.71 -21.16 29.08
N LYS A 287 1.93 -22.04 29.68
CA LYS A 287 0.48 -22.03 29.56
C LYS A 287 -0.12 -20.71 30.03
N GLY A 288 -0.94 -20.09 29.16
CA GLY A 288 -1.70 -18.89 29.50
C GLY A 288 -2.99 -19.18 30.28
N LYS A 289 -3.60 -18.13 30.83
CA LYS A 289 -4.88 -18.25 31.55
C LYS A 289 -6.04 -18.57 30.61
N ASN A 290 -6.13 -17.83 29.49
CA ASN A 290 -7.15 -17.97 28.47
C ASN A 290 -6.54 -18.13 27.07
N TYR A 291 -5.22 -18.20 26.99
CA TYR A 291 -4.46 -18.27 25.77
C TYR A 291 -3.59 -19.51 25.72
N LEU A 292 -3.27 -19.95 24.53
CA LEU A 292 -2.41 -21.11 24.30
C LEU A 292 -1.09 -21.00 25.06
N VAL A 293 -0.52 -19.77 25.06
CA VAL A 293 0.66 -19.42 25.84
C VAL A 293 0.45 -18.08 26.56
N ASP A 294 1.19 -17.85 27.65
CA ASP A 294 1.04 -16.69 28.54
C ASP A 294 1.55 -15.35 27.96
N ALA A 295 1.94 -15.32 26.70
CA ALA A 295 2.47 -14.14 26.03
C ALA A 295 1.57 -12.90 26.18
N LYS A 296 0.26 -13.05 26.03
CA LYS A 296 -0.72 -11.99 26.16
C LYS A 296 -1.09 -11.67 27.61
N ASP A 297 -0.96 -12.62 28.50
CA ASP A 297 -1.11 -12.39 29.94
C ASP A 297 0.04 -11.54 30.51
N ARG A 298 1.25 -11.68 29.94
CA ARG A 298 2.45 -10.90 30.32
C ARG A 298 2.49 -9.51 29.67
N CYS A 299 1.94 -9.36 28.48
CA CYS A 299 2.01 -8.12 27.71
C CYS A 299 0.75 -7.92 26.89
N LEU A 300 -0.05 -6.90 27.21
CA LEU A 300 -1.31 -6.62 26.54
C LEU A 300 -1.13 -6.15 25.08
N HIS A 301 -0.01 -5.51 24.76
CA HIS A 301 0.24 -4.92 23.45
C HIS A 301 1.17 -5.80 22.60
N TYR A 302 0.66 -6.35 21.51
CA TYR A 302 1.40 -7.20 20.61
C TYR A 302 2.70 -6.56 20.08
N LYS A 303 2.68 -5.27 19.68
CA LYS A 303 3.88 -4.58 19.16
C LYS A 303 5.00 -4.54 20.21
N SER A 304 4.66 -4.32 21.48
CA SER A 304 5.61 -4.34 22.61
C SER A 304 6.15 -5.75 22.87
N PHE A 305 5.29 -6.75 22.87
CA PHE A 305 5.70 -8.15 22.99
C PHE A 305 6.68 -8.56 21.89
N LEU A 306 6.35 -8.25 20.62
CA LEU A 306 7.18 -8.58 19.48
C LEU A 306 8.55 -7.89 19.56
N ARG A 307 8.61 -6.64 20.02
CA ARG A 307 9.86 -5.91 20.23
C ARG A 307 10.71 -6.60 21.31
N MET A 308 10.13 -6.85 22.49
CA MET A 308 10.83 -7.52 23.58
C MET A 308 11.37 -8.90 23.17
N MET A 309 10.57 -9.68 22.44
CA MET A 309 10.99 -10.97 21.93
C MET A 309 12.16 -10.86 20.95
N ASN A 310 12.07 -9.98 19.95
CA ASN A 310 13.14 -9.80 18.98
C ASN A 310 14.43 -9.27 19.62
N ASP A 311 14.32 -8.34 20.58
CA ASP A 311 15.48 -7.80 21.28
C ASP A 311 16.14 -8.88 22.16
N SER A 312 15.35 -9.67 22.88
CA SER A 312 15.89 -10.76 23.74
C SER A 312 16.58 -11.87 22.95
N ILE A 313 15.98 -12.35 21.86
CA ILE A 313 16.59 -13.44 21.08
C ILE A 313 17.89 -13.02 20.38
N ARG A 314 18.09 -11.73 20.10
CA ARG A 314 19.33 -11.18 19.52
C ARG A 314 20.46 -11.03 20.51
N THR A 315 20.20 -11.13 21.79
CA THR A 315 21.23 -10.99 22.84
C THR A 315 21.70 -12.34 23.37
N ILE A 316 21.27 -13.47 22.79
CA ILE A 316 21.70 -14.81 23.22
C ILE A 316 23.02 -15.14 22.57
N GLY A 317 24.05 -15.33 23.41
CA GLY A 317 25.40 -15.66 22.98
C GLY A 317 26.43 -15.42 24.08
N PRO A 318 27.70 -15.75 23.84
CA PRO A 318 28.78 -15.59 24.81
C PRO A 318 29.03 -14.10 25.14
N THR A 319 29.40 -13.84 26.38
CA THR A 319 29.92 -12.55 26.80
C THR A 319 31.42 -12.55 26.68
N VAL A 320 31.97 -11.61 25.95
CA VAL A 320 33.41 -11.41 25.82
C VAL A 320 33.77 -10.15 26.60
N THR A 321 34.71 -10.28 27.54
CA THR A 321 35.24 -9.14 28.30
C THR A 321 36.51 -8.66 27.60
N SER A 322 36.59 -7.38 27.29
CA SER A 322 37.80 -6.74 26.74
C SER A 322 38.20 -5.59 27.67
N GLU A 323 39.49 -5.45 27.90
CA GLU A 323 40.02 -4.27 28.57
C GLU A 323 40.09 -3.11 27.57
N LYS A 324 39.60 -1.95 28.01
CA LYS A 324 39.63 -0.73 27.22
C LYS A 324 40.30 0.33 28.08
N ASP A 325 41.34 0.97 27.57
CA ASP A 325 41.94 2.13 28.27
C ASP A 325 41.02 3.34 28.12
N ASP A 326 40.52 3.81 29.23
CA ASP A 326 39.78 5.07 29.36
C ASP A 326 40.71 6.16 29.88
N GLU A 327 40.77 7.30 29.20
CA GLU A 327 41.66 8.43 29.54
C GLU A 327 41.42 9.01 30.94
N LEU A 328 40.21 8.78 31.51
CA LEU A 328 39.82 9.33 32.81
C LEU A 328 39.84 8.29 33.93
N PHE A 329 39.63 7.03 33.65
CA PHE A 329 39.45 5.96 34.65
C PHE A 329 40.47 4.81 34.56
N GLY A 330 41.44 4.90 33.65
CA GLY A 330 42.41 3.82 33.42
C GLY A 330 41.79 2.62 32.69
N SER A 331 42.35 1.41 32.93
CA SER A 331 41.81 0.19 32.26
C SER A 331 40.45 -0.16 32.85
N VAL A 332 39.40 -0.10 31.99
CA VAL A 332 38.00 -0.48 32.30
C VAL A 332 37.65 -1.77 31.58
N GLU A 333 37.12 -2.75 32.29
CA GLU A 333 36.56 -3.96 31.68
C GLU A 333 35.24 -3.65 30.97
N GLU A 334 35.20 -3.74 29.65
CA GLU A 334 33.98 -3.66 28.86
C GLU A 334 33.49 -5.06 28.48
N SER A 335 32.33 -5.47 29.02
CA SER A 335 31.71 -6.75 28.70
C SER A 335 30.74 -6.57 27.54
N LYS A 336 30.98 -7.27 26.43
CA LYS A 336 30.13 -7.25 25.23
C LYS A 336 29.57 -8.63 24.93
N ILE A 337 28.27 -8.70 24.72
CA ILE A 337 27.63 -9.94 24.23
C ILE A 337 27.97 -10.11 22.74
N MET A 338 28.42 -11.30 22.37
CA MET A 338 28.62 -11.74 20.99
C MET A 338 27.46 -12.67 20.61
N PRO A 339 26.39 -12.16 20.00
CA PRO A 339 25.20 -12.98 19.72
C PRO A 339 25.49 -14.11 18.75
N ILE A 340 24.93 -15.29 18.99
CA ILE A 340 24.95 -16.42 18.05
C ILE A 340 24.23 -16.02 16.74
N ALA A 341 23.21 -15.15 16.84
CA ALA A 341 22.43 -14.69 15.69
C ALA A 341 21.92 -13.25 15.92
N ASP A 342 22.78 -12.25 15.68
CA ASP A 342 22.54 -10.82 15.91
C ASP A 342 21.39 -10.21 15.08
N ASP A 343 21.09 -10.81 13.94
CA ASP A 343 20.04 -10.38 13.01
C ASP A 343 18.73 -11.20 13.14
N LEU A 344 18.66 -12.12 14.13
CA LEU A 344 17.50 -13.00 14.31
C LEU A 344 16.23 -12.22 14.64
N THR A 345 15.13 -12.58 14.00
CA THR A 345 13.79 -12.11 14.32
C THR A 345 12.79 -13.26 14.31
N THR A 346 11.62 -13.05 14.86
CA THR A 346 10.54 -14.03 14.86
C THR A 346 10.19 -14.58 13.47
N GLN A 347 10.37 -13.79 12.40
CA GLN A 347 10.11 -14.24 11.03
C GLN A 347 11.10 -15.32 10.56
N TRP A 348 12.28 -15.39 11.15
CA TRP A 348 13.29 -16.39 10.79
C TRP A 348 12.84 -17.80 11.16
N ALA A 349 11.99 -17.98 12.15
CA ALA A 349 11.40 -19.28 12.47
C ALA A 349 10.73 -19.90 11.23
N ARG A 350 9.95 -19.10 10.51
CA ARG A 350 9.25 -19.52 9.30
C ARG A 350 10.19 -19.73 8.11
N HIS A 351 11.12 -18.79 7.90
CA HIS A 351 12.08 -18.90 6.81
C HIS A 351 13.04 -20.08 7.01
N SER A 352 13.51 -20.31 8.24
CA SER A 352 14.38 -21.45 8.56
C SER A 352 13.66 -22.78 8.41
N TRP A 353 12.42 -22.90 8.89
CA TRP A 353 11.62 -24.09 8.67
C TRP A 353 11.50 -24.42 7.17
N ALA A 354 11.15 -23.43 6.36
CA ALA A 354 10.98 -23.61 4.91
C ALA A 354 12.30 -24.00 4.21
N THR A 355 13.41 -23.38 4.62
CA THR A 355 14.73 -23.66 4.05
C THR A 355 15.23 -25.05 4.44
N ILE A 356 15.05 -25.44 5.70
CA ILE A 356 15.39 -26.79 6.16
C ILE A 356 14.52 -27.84 5.47
N ALA A 357 13.20 -27.61 5.36
CA ALA A 357 12.31 -28.50 4.63
C ALA A 357 12.79 -28.72 3.19
N ALA A 358 13.21 -27.66 2.50
CA ALA A 358 13.76 -27.76 1.15
C ALA A 358 15.11 -28.48 1.10
N SER A 359 15.98 -28.32 2.11
CA SER A 359 17.30 -28.97 2.15
C SER A 359 17.24 -30.47 2.45
N ILE A 360 16.12 -30.97 3.00
CA ILE A 360 15.87 -32.40 3.23
C ILE A 360 14.86 -32.99 2.24
N ASP A 361 14.81 -32.42 1.04
CA ASP A 361 14.06 -32.91 -0.11
C ASP A 361 12.54 -33.02 0.10
N ILE A 362 11.97 -32.17 0.95
CA ILE A 362 10.50 -32.05 1.03
C ILE A 362 10.01 -31.32 -0.22
N PRO A 363 9.01 -31.90 -0.95
CA PRO A 363 8.48 -31.30 -2.17
C PRO A 363 7.97 -29.87 -1.96
N THR A 364 8.25 -28.98 -2.90
CA THR A 364 7.91 -27.55 -2.83
C THR A 364 6.41 -27.29 -2.74
N ASP A 365 5.58 -28.18 -3.29
CA ASP A 365 4.11 -28.11 -3.16
C ASP A 365 3.67 -28.40 -1.70
N VAL A 366 4.32 -29.36 -1.00
CA VAL A 366 4.08 -29.65 0.41
C VAL A 366 4.52 -28.47 1.28
N ILE A 367 5.71 -27.90 1.00
CA ILE A 367 6.20 -26.68 1.68
C ILE A 367 5.23 -25.52 1.45
N SER A 368 4.78 -25.31 0.22
CA SER A 368 3.82 -24.25 -0.14
C SER A 368 2.48 -24.44 0.58
N LEU A 369 1.99 -25.67 0.66
CA LEU A 369 0.77 -26.03 1.38
C LEU A 369 0.93 -25.75 2.88
N ALA A 370 2.03 -26.21 3.49
CA ALA A 370 2.35 -26.00 4.91
C ALA A 370 2.43 -24.52 5.27
N LEU A 371 3.02 -23.71 4.38
CA LEU A 371 3.10 -22.25 4.55
C LEU A 371 1.82 -21.50 4.14
N GLY A 372 0.81 -22.20 3.58
CA GLY A 372 -0.45 -21.61 3.13
C GLY A 372 -0.29 -20.64 1.96
N HIS A 373 0.71 -20.84 1.10
CA HIS A 373 0.85 -20.06 -0.12
C HIS A 373 -0.16 -20.51 -1.17
N SER A 374 -0.72 -19.56 -1.93
CA SER A 374 -1.79 -19.83 -2.92
C SER A 374 -1.28 -20.22 -4.31
N ASN A 375 0.00 -20.56 -4.46
CA ASN A 375 0.63 -20.78 -5.75
C ASN A 375 0.46 -22.20 -6.34
N VAL A 376 -0.19 -23.10 -5.64
CA VAL A 376 -0.67 -24.34 -6.25
C VAL A 376 -1.88 -23.97 -7.10
N ASN A 377 -1.92 -24.41 -8.36
CA ASN A 377 -2.98 -24.13 -9.34
C ASN A 377 -4.35 -24.09 -8.68
N LYS A 378 -4.93 -22.88 -8.52
CA LYS A 378 -6.20 -22.67 -7.81
C LYS A 378 -7.33 -23.55 -8.37
N THR A 379 -7.28 -23.83 -9.67
CA THR A 379 -8.25 -24.66 -10.36
C THR A 379 -8.23 -26.12 -9.91
N THR A 380 -7.04 -26.69 -9.66
CA THR A 380 -6.90 -28.08 -9.21
C THR A 380 -7.29 -28.26 -7.75
N LEU A 381 -7.04 -27.24 -6.89
CA LEU A 381 -7.41 -27.28 -5.46
C LEU A 381 -8.92 -27.22 -5.22
N ILE A 382 -9.72 -26.83 -6.20
CA ILE A 382 -11.19 -26.88 -6.10
C ILE A 382 -11.67 -28.34 -6.01
N TYR A 383 -10.96 -29.26 -6.65
CA TYR A 383 -11.34 -30.67 -6.76
C TYR A 383 -10.60 -31.59 -5.79
N ILE A 384 -9.49 -31.16 -5.20
CA ILE A 384 -8.64 -32.00 -4.36
C ILE A 384 -8.63 -31.42 -2.94
N LYS A 385 -9.13 -32.18 -1.95
CA LYS A 385 -8.94 -31.85 -0.54
C LYS A 385 -7.45 -32.01 -0.21
N PRO A 386 -6.76 -30.97 0.28
CA PRO A 386 -5.34 -31.07 0.66
C PRO A 386 -5.13 -32.16 1.71
N ASP A 387 -4.21 -33.06 1.44
CA ASP A 387 -3.83 -34.09 2.40
C ASP A 387 -2.85 -33.50 3.46
N MET A 388 -3.39 -33.12 4.58
CA MET A 388 -2.60 -32.53 5.69
C MET A 388 -1.63 -33.55 6.31
N SER A 389 -1.82 -34.86 6.11
CA SER A 389 -0.87 -35.88 6.62
C SER A 389 0.52 -35.73 6.02
N LYS A 390 0.61 -35.25 4.77
CA LYS A 390 1.89 -34.93 4.12
C LYS A 390 2.60 -33.76 4.81
N VAL A 391 1.84 -32.75 5.23
CA VAL A 391 2.36 -31.61 5.97
C VAL A 391 2.84 -32.04 7.35
N ASP A 392 2.07 -32.90 8.05
CA ASP A 392 2.44 -33.42 9.37
C ASP A 392 3.74 -34.25 9.30
N LYS A 393 3.85 -35.15 8.31
CA LYS A 393 5.09 -35.93 8.07
C LYS A 393 6.27 -35.01 7.72
N ALA A 394 6.05 -33.98 6.92
CA ALA A 394 7.09 -33.01 6.58
C ALA A 394 7.56 -32.24 7.81
N ASN A 395 6.62 -31.77 8.65
CA ASN A 395 6.96 -31.06 9.88
C ASN A 395 7.74 -31.95 10.83
N ARG A 396 7.34 -33.22 11.02
CA ARG A 396 8.07 -34.17 11.85
C ARG A 396 9.52 -34.35 11.36
N LYS A 397 9.73 -34.56 10.05
CA LYS A 397 11.07 -34.68 9.47
C LYS A 397 11.93 -33.43 9.72
N VAL A 398 11.38 -32.24 9.57
CA VAL A 398 12.10 -30.97 9.83
C VAL A 398 12.50 -30.87 11.30
N ILE A 399 11.61 -31.25 12.22
CA ILE A 399 11.91 -31.23 13.66
C ILE A 399 12.97 -32.28 14.01
N ASP A 400 12.85 -33.49 13.48
CA ASP A 400 13.85 -34.56 13.70
C ASP A 400 15.24 -34.16 13.17
N TYR A 401 15.28 -33.56 11.98
CA TYR A 401 16.53 -33.06 11.42
C TYR A 401 17.13 -31.94 12.29
N LEU A 402 16.32 -31.01 12.83
CA LEU A 402 16.81 -30.01 13.78
C LEU A 402 17.34 -30.64 15.07
N LYS A 403 16.78 -31.76 15.53
CA LYS A 403 17.26 -32.47 16.73
C LYS A 403 18.55 -33.28 16.48
N GLY A 404 18.91 -33.52 15.25
CA GLY A 404 20.07 -34.30 14.85
C GLY A 404 19.77 -35.78 14.57
N PHE A 405 18.50 -36.13 14.42
CA PHE A 405 18.09 -37.42 13.89
C PHE A 405 18.07 -37.32 12.35
N SER A 406 18.88 -38.10 11.70
CA SER A 406 18.95 -38.24 10.22
C SER A 406 17.88 -39.19 9.70
#